data_fb2a9b5a3e090552b4a6fc1b415b2f98
#
_entry.id   fb2a9b5a3e090552b4a6fc1b415b2f98
#
_cell.length_a   1.000
_cell.length_b   1.000
_cell.length_c   1.000
_cell.angle_alpha   90.00
_cell.angle_beta   90.00
_cell.angle_gamma   90.00
#
_symmetry.space_group_name_H-M   'P 1'
#
loop_
_entity.id
_entity.type
_entity.pdbx_description
1 polymer ?
#
loop_
_entity_poly.entity_id
_entity_poly.type
_entity_poly.pdbx_seq_one_letter_code
_entity_poly.pdbx_strand_id
1 'polypeptide(L)'
;MGDALAEKVRMAARKNGVVLTAHGPYYVNLASEKDDVRIKSMERILNTARVLKKCGGRSFTFHAGYYYKDDSNKTYDIMKDALEKVVEILAAENNDVRVCPEVMGKTKSFGKLPEILRLCEEVEGIHPCIDFAHLHALDGAYNTYKEFANVFENMESRLGAVELKNLHIHVSGIEYGPRGEKRHLELEKSDLNYRDLVKTMKDFDCAGVVICESPSIEDDALLLQNEYMSLSD
;
A
#
# COMPACT_ATOMS: atom_id res chain seq x y z
N MET A 1 11.09 10.30 -15.96
CA MET A 1 10.67 11.74 -15.90
C MET A 1 11.92 12.60 -15.84
N GLY A 2 12.04 13.64 -16.67
CA GLY A 2 13.16 14.58 -16.62
C GLY A 2 13.01 15.58 -15.46
N ASP A 3 14.15 16.13 -14.99
CA ASP A 3 14.20 16.96 -13.77
C ASP A 3 13.32 18.22 -13.87
N ALA A 4 13.28 18.88 -15.02
CA ALA A 4 12.45 20.07 -15.23
C ALA A 4 10.94 19.79 -15.10
N LEU A 5 10.47 18.61 -15.51
CA LEU A 5 9.08 18.20 -15.35
C LEU A 5 8.79 17.81 -13.90
N ALA A 6 9.69 17.07 -13.27
CA ALA A 6 9.56 16.69 -11.86
C ALA A 6 9.47 17.93 -10.95
N GLU A 7 10.28 18.97 -11.22
CA GLU A 7 10.23 20.24 -10.49
C GLU A 7 8.88 20.95 -10.68
N LYS A 8 8.34 20.98 -11.90
CA LYS A 8 7.01 21.55 -12.14
C LYS A 8 5.92 20.82 -11.36
N VAL A 9 5.98 19.48 -11.32
CA VAL A 9 5.04 18.66 -10.54
C VAL A 9 5.16 18.98 -9.05
N ARG A 10 6.38 19.05 -8.52
CA ARG A 10 6.66 19.40 -7.13
C ARG A 10 6.10 20.77 -6.75
N MET A 11 6.35 21.77 -7.59
CA MET A 11 5.84 23.13 -7.37
C MET A 11 4.31 23.18 -7.42
N ALA A 12 3.67 22.49 -8.37
CA ALA A 12 2.23 22.43 -8.46
C ALA A 12 1.60 21.74 -7.24
N ALA A 13 2.14 20.62 -6.79
CA ALA A 13 1.67 19.93 -5.60
C ALA A 13 1.77 20.83 -4.35
N ARG A 14 2.92 21.47 -4.14
CA ARG A 14 3.12 22.40 -3.01
C ARG A 14 2.16 23.58 -3.05
N LYS A 15 1.98 24.20 -4.23
CA LYS A 15 1.06 25.33 -4.41
C LYS A 15 -0.38 24.99 -4.04
N ASN A 16 -0.81 23.76 -4.32
CA ASN A 16 -2.17 23.30 -4.09
C ASN A 16 -2.35 22.47 -2.82
N GLY A 17 -1.32 22.33 -1.97
CA GLY A 17 -1.39 21.56 -0.73
C GLY A 17 -1.61 20.05 -0.96
N VAL A 18 -1.14 19.51 -2.10
CA VAL A 18 -1.33 18.10 -2.46
C VAL A 18 -0.13 17.27 -2.01
N VAL A 19 -0.40 16.17 -1.30
CA VAL A 19 0.59 15.13 -1.01
C VAL A 19 0.66 14.17 -2.19
N LEU A 20 1.87 13.97 -2.72
CA LEU A 20 2.08 13.05 -3.83
C LEU A 20 2.48 11.66 -3.33
N THR A 21 1.82 10.65 -3.87
CA THR A 21 2.21 9.25 -3.77
C THR A 21 2.34 8.66 -5.17
N ALA A 22 2.81 7.43 -5.27
CA ALA A 22 2.86 6.72 -6.54
C ALA A 22 2.54 5.23 -6.35
N HIS A 23 2.02 4.61 -7.40
CA HIS A 23 1.99 3.16 -7.52
C HIS A 23 3.11 2.70 -8.46
N GLY A 24 3.86 1.69 -8.05
CA GLY A 24 4.88 1.05 -8.89
C GLY A 24 4.26 0.31 -10.08
N PRO A 25 5.05 0.03 -11.13
CA PRO A 25 4.53 -0.73 -12.27
C PRO A 25 4.06 -2.12 -11.89
N TYR A 26 2.99 -2.61 -12.50
CA TYR A 26 2.42 -3.95 -12.24
C TYR A 26 3.36 -5.13 -12.56
N TYR A 27 4.42 -4.89 -13.32
CA TYR A 27 5.38 -5.93 -13.75
C TYR A 27 6.51 -6.15 -12.72
N VAL A 28 6.21 -6.09 -11.42
CA VAL A 28 7.12 -6.42 -10.34
C VAL A 28 6.89 -7.88 -9.91
N ASN A 29 7.95 -8.65 -9.79
CA ASN A 29 7.95 -9.97 -9.16
C ASN A 29 9.34 -10.25 -8.58
N LEU A 30 9.52 -9.88 -7.31
CA LEU A 30 10.78 -10.01 -6.59
C LEU A 30 11.17 -11.47 -6.31
N ALA A 31 10.20 -12.40 -6.29
CA ALA A 31 10.45 -13.83 -6.10
C ALA A 31 10.40 -14.65 -7.40
N SER A 32 10.54 -14.02 -8.57
CA SER A 32 10.59 -14.74 -9.83
C SER A 32 11.74 -15.78 -9.86
N GLU A 33 11.50 -16.93 -10.49
CA GLU A 33 12.56 -17.93 -10.74
C GLU A 33 13.67 -17.39 -11.64
N LYS A 34 13.37 -16.39 -12.47
CA LYS A 34 14.30 -15.78 -13.42
C LYS A 34 15.02 -14.59 -12.81
N ASP A 35 16.35 -14.66 -12.74
CA ASP A 35 17.20 -13.61 -12.18
C ASP A 35 17.00 -12.26 -12.87
N ASP A 36 16.86 -12.25 -14.19
CA ASP A 36 16.65 -11.03 -14.96
C ASP A 36 15.32 -10.34 -14.63
N VAL A 37 14.28 -11.12 -14.28
CA VAL A 37 12.98 -10.59 -13.83
C VAL A 37 13.11 -9.97 -12.44
N ARG A 38 13.85 -10.61 -11.51
CA ARG A 38 14.09 -10.07 -10.16
C ARG A 38 14.85 -8.75 -10.22
N ILE A 39 15.95 -8.73 -11.00
CA ILE A 39 16.76 -7.52 -11.18
C ILE A 39 15.92 -6.38 -11.76
N LYS A 40 15.18 -6.63 -12.84
CA LYS A 40 14.28 -5.62 -13.43
C LYS A 40 13.17 -5.18 -12.49
N SER A 41 12.71 -6.06 -11.62
CA SER A 41 11.70 -5.72 -10.60
C SER A 41 12.25 -4.74 -9.57
N MET A 42 13.47 -5.01 -9.06
CA MET A 42 14.17 -4.08 -8.17
C MET A 42 14.42 -2.72 -8.84
N GLU A 43 14.89 -2.72 -10.10
CA GLU A 43 15.10 -1.49 -10.88
C GLU A 43 13.81 -0.66 -11.03
N ARG A 44 12.64 -1.30 -11.23
CA ARG A 44 11.35 -0.62 -11.30
C ARG A 44 10.99 0.05 -9.99
N ILE A 45 11.20 -0.64 -8.87
CA ILE A 45 10.97 -0.10 -7.53
C ILE A 45 11.88 1.10 -7.29
N LEU A 46 13.18 0.96 -7.51
CA LEU A 46 14.16 2.03 -7.36
C LEU A 46 13.85 3.24 -8.25
N ASN A 47 13.47 3.01 -9.50
CA ASN A 47 13.11 4.09 -10.42
C ASN A 47 11.84 4.82 -9.99
N THR A 48 10.85 4.11 -9.43
CA THR A 48 9.65 4.74 -8.86
C THR A 48 10.02 5.65 -7.70
N ALA A 49 10.82 5.16 -6.76
CA ALA A 49 11.30 5.95 -5.61
C ALA A 49 12.10 7.18 -6.06
N ARG A 50 13.01 7.04 -7.03
CA ARG A 50 13.83 8.15 -7.55
C ARG A 50 13.00 9.23 -8.22
N VAL A 51 12.02 8.83 -9.04
CA VAL A 51 11.11 9.79 -9.71
C VAL A 51 10.24 10.50 -8.67
N LEU A 52 9.69 9.75 -7.73
CA LEU A 52 8.83 10.31 -6.69
C LEU A 52 9.58 11.29 -5.78
N LYS A 53 10.83 10.98 -5.39
CA LYS A 53 11.71 11.89 -4.64
C LYS A 53 11.91 13.22 -5.38
N LYS A 54 12.19 13.18 -6.69
CA LYS A 54 12.33 14.39 -7.52
C LYS A 54 11.06 15.23 -7.52
N CYS A 55 9.89 14.59 -7.53
CA CYS A 55 8.59 15.26 -7.45
C CYS A 55 8.24 15.77 -6.02
N GLY A 56 9.03 15.42 -5.01
CA GLY A 56 8.73 15.75 -3.61
C GLY A 56 7.59 14.92 -3.02
N GLY A 57 7.38 13.71 -3.53
CA GLY A 57 6.37 12.80 -3.02
C GLY A 57 6.80 12.08 -1.75
N ARG A 58 5.84 11.45 -1.07
CA ARG A 58 6.00 10.91 0.29
C ARG A 58 6.25 9.41 0.33
N SER A 59 5.41 8.63 -0.34
CA SER A 59 5.41 7.18 -0.30
C SER A 59 4.97 6.59 -1.62
N PHE A 60 5.42 5.39 -1.92
CA PHE A 60 4.90 4.64 -3.06
C PHE A 60 4.61 3.20 -2.65
N THR A 61 3.61 2.61 -3.30
CA THR A 61 3.24 1.22 -3.13
C THR A 61 3.55 0.42 -4.40
N PHE A 62 3.56 -0.89 -4.26
CA PHE A 62 3.73 -1.84 -5.36
C PHE A 62 3.33 -3.24 -4.93
N HIS A 63 2.87 -4.02 -5.90
CA HIS A 63 2.68 -5.47 -5.72
C HIS A 63 4.03 -6.16 -5.73
N ALA A 64 4.41 -6.85 -4.65
CA ALA A 64 5.75 -7.44 -4.53
C ALA A 64 5.97 -8.67 -5.43
N GLY A 65 4.88 -9.35 -5.83
CA GLY A 65 4.91 -10.49 -6.75
C GLY A 65 4.10 -11.68 -6.29
N TYR A 66 4.57 -12.86 -6.63
CA TYR A 66 3.85 -14.13 -6.41
C TYR A 66 4.67 -15.07 -5.54
N TYR A 67 4.01 -16.04 -4.91
CA TYR A 67 4.70 -17.09 -4.19
C TYR A 67 5.59 -17.91 -5.12
N TYR A 68 6.83 -18.13 -4.68
CA TYR A 68 7.79 -18.96 -5.39
C TYR A 68 7.45 -20.44 -5.16
N LYS A 69 7.04 -21.14 -6.22
CA LYS A 69 6.71 -22.59 -6.15
C LYS A 69 5.76 -22.95 -5.01
N ASP A 70 4.84 -22.05 -4.67
CA ASP A 70 3.90 -22.19 -3.55
C ASP A 70 4.55 -22.40 -2.16
N ASP A 71 5.85 -22.06 -2.02
CA ASP A 71 6.60 -22.07 -0.75
C ASP A 71 6.61 -20.63 -0.17
N SER A 72 5.79 -20.42 0.86
CA SER A 72 5.64 -19.11 1.50
C SER A 72 6.88 -18.66 2.25
N ASN A 73 7.56 -19.56 2.97
CA ASN A 73 8.75 -19.24 3.76
C ASN A 73 9.92 -18.83 2.83
N LYS A 74 10.18 -19.64 1.83
CA LYS A 74 11.21 -19.33 0.85
C LYS A 74 10.90 -18.04 0.09
N THR A 75 9.62 -17.80 -0.24
CA THR A 75 9.21 -16.56 -0.88
C THR A 75 9.47 -15.38 0.02
N TYR A 76 9.14 -15.50 1.32
CA TYR A 76 9.39 -14.46 2.30
C TYR A 76 10.88 -14.07 2.36
N ASP A 77 11.76 -15.05 2.47
CA ASP A 77 13.21 -14.81 2.53
C ASP A 77 13.73 -14.10 1.27
N ILE A 78 13.28 -14.53 0.08
CA ILE A 78 13.65 -13.87 -1.18
C ILE A 78 13.14 -12.43 -1.24
N MET A 79 11.89 -12.19 -0.80
CA MET A 79 11.31 -10.85 -0.75
C MET A 79 12.08 -9.93 0.20
N LYS A 80 12.38 -10.43 1.39
CA LYS A 80 13.16 -9.72 2.41
C LYS A 80 14.52 -9.32 1.87
N ASP A 81 15.31 -10.28 1.35
CA ASP A 81 16.64 -10.01 0.78
C ASP A 81 16.61 -8.97 -0.35
N ALA A 82 15.56 -8.99 -1.17
CA ALA A 82 15.40 -8.02 -2.26
C ALA A 82 15.06 -6.62 -1.74
N LEU A 83 14.19 -6.54 -0.72
CA LEU A 83 13.77 -5.26 -0.13
C LEU A 83 14.88 -4.64 0.71
N GLU A 84 15.67 -5.42 1.44
CA GLU A 84 16.88 -4.95 2.14
C GLU A 84 17.82 -4.24 1.15
N LYS A 85 18.11 -4.86 0.00
CA LYS A 85 18.93 -4.24 -1.05
C LYS A 85 18.33 -2.95 -1.61
N VAL A 86 17.00 -2.92 -1.79
CA VAL A 86 16.30 -1.72 -2.28
C VAL A 86 16.47 -0.56 -1.29
N VAL A 87 16.22 -0.78 0.00
CA VAL A 87 16.31 0.28 1.00
C VAL A 87 17.76 0.71 1.24
N GLU A 88 18.74 -0.20 1.20
CA GLU A 88 20.17 0.11 1.25
C GLU A 88 20.60 1.04 0.11
N ILE A 89 20.17 0.76 -1.13
CA ILE A 89 20.47 1.60 -2.29
C ILE A 89 19.82 2.97 -2.14
N LEU A 90 18.55 3.04 -1.73
CA LEU A 90 17.84 4.30 -1.53
C LEU A 90 18.45 5.14 -0.42
N ALA A 91 18.88 4.51 0.68
CA ALA A 91 19.59 5.19 1.76
C ALA A 91 20.92 5.78 1.28
N ALA A 92 21.72 5.04 0.51
CA ALA A 92 22.96 5.51 -0.09
C ALA A 92 22.72 6.70 -1.07
N GLU A 93 21.55 6.78 -1.69
CA GLU A 93 21.12 7.87 -2.56
C GLU A 93 20.48 9.06 -1.80
N ASN A 94 20.39 9.01 -0.46
CA ASN A 94 19.66 9.97 0.38
C ASN A 94 18.18 10.11 -0.06
N ASN A 95 17.57 9.01 -0.46
CA ASN A 95 16.18 8.95 -0.85
C ASN A 95 15.34 8.41 0.32
N ASP A 96 14.56 9.29 0.93
CA ASP A 96 13.72 9.06 2.12
C ASP A 96 12.25 8.77 1.77
N VAL A 97 11.94 8.50 0.51
CA VAL A 97 10.60 8.10 0.09
C VAL A 97 10.26 6.74 0.71
N ARG A 98 9.12 6.67 1.39
CA ARG A 98 8.67 5.44 2.07
C ARG A 98 8.33 4.36 1.04
N VAL A 99 8.91 3.19 1.21
CA VAL A 99 8.74 2.01 0.34
C VAL A 99 7.66 1.13 0.96
N CYS A 100 6.50 1.04 0.32
CA CYS A 100 5.31 0.42 0.89
C CYS A 100 4.85 -0.79 0.05
N PRO A 101 5.35 -2.02 0.30
CA PRO A 101 4.74 -3.20 -0.31
C PRO A 101 3.29 -3.33 0.12
N GLU A 102 2.44 -3.70 -0.83
CA GLU A 102 0.99 -3.71 -0.66
C GLU A 102 0.46 -5.06 -0.17
N VAL A 103 -0.56 -4.98 0.70
CA VAL A 103 -1.36 -6.15 1.06
C VAL A 103 -2.20 -6.59 -0.13
N MET A 104 -2.09 -7.86 -0.51
CA MET A 104 -2.67 -8.39 -1.75
C MET A 104 -3.97 -9.15 -1.53
N GLY A 105 -4.90 -8.99 -2.49
CA GLY A 105 -6.22 -9.60 -2.48
C GLY A 105 -6.33 -10.95 -3.22
N LYS A 106 -5.24 -11.53 -3.72
CA LYS A 106 -5.24 -12.81 -4.45
C LYS A 106 -4.47 -13.89 -3.70
N THR A 107 -5.02 -15.10 -3.64
CA THR A 107 -4.42 -16.23 -2.90
C THR A 107 -3.02 -16.64 -3.38
N LYS A 108 -2.69 -16.38 -4.66
CA LYS A 108 -1.37 -16.68 -5.24
C LYS A 108 -0.36 -15.54 -5.17
N SER A 109 -0.80 -14.34 -4.80
CA SER A 109 0.09 -13.20 -4.62
C SER A 109 0.72 -13.23 -3.24
N PHE A 110 2.01 -12.90 -3.16
CA PHE A 110 2.67 -12.63 -1.89
C PHE A 110 2.21 -11.28 -1.36
N GLY A 111 1.97 -11.17 -0.07
CA GLY A 111 1.56 -9.93 0.58
C GLY A 111 0.33 -10.07 1.48
N LYS A 112 0.17 -11.20 2.16
CA LYS A 112 -0.81 -11.28 3.25
C LYS A 112 -0.43 -10.30 4.36
N LEU A 113 -1.41 -9.78 5.08
CA LEU A 113 -1.18 -8.80 6.15
C LEU A 113 -0.07 -9.21 7.13
N PRO A 114 -0.03 -10.47 7.68
CA PRO A 114 1.04 -10.87 8.58
C PRO A 114 2.44 -10.86 7.94
N GLU A 115 2.54 -11.15 6.63
CA GLU A 115 3.81 -11.14 5.88
C GLU A 115 4.31 -9.71 5.67
N ILE A 116 3.43 -8.79 5.28
CA ILE A 116 3.76 -7.38 5.11
C ILE A 116 4.19 -6.74 6.43
N LEU A 117 3.43 -6.97 7.52
CA LEU A 117 3.80 -6.43 8.82
C LEU A 117 5.14 -6.99 9.31
N ARG A 118 5.41 -8.28 9.05
CA ARG A 118 6.70 -8.90 9.39
C ARG A 118 7.86 -8.29 8.59
N LEU A 119 7.67 -8.01 7.31
CA LEU A 119 8.68 -7.29 6.49
C LEU A 119 8.98 -5.91 7.08
N CYS A 120 7.94 -5.17 7.51
CA CYS A 120 8.11 -3.86 8.11
C CYS A 120 8.83 -3.90 9.47
N GLU A 121 8.68 -4.97 10.25
CA GLU A 121 9.41 -5.18 11.50
C GLU A 121 10.89 -5.53 11.26
N GLU A 122 11.16 -6.35 10.24
CA GLU A 122 12.48 -6.92 10.02
C GLU A 122 13.36 -6.10 9.08
N VAL A 123 12.80 -5.19 8.26
CA VAL A 123 13.53 -4.40 7.27
C VAL A 123 13.28 -2.91 7.50
N GLU A 124 14.26 -2.23 8.07
CA GLU A 124 14.19 -0.78 8.29
C GLU A 124 14.00 -0.02 6.97
N GLY A 125 13.04 0.92 6.93
CA GLY A 125 12.69 1.70 5.73
C GLY A 125 11.58 1.08 4.87
N ILE A 126 11.09 -0.12 5.22
CA ILE A 126 9.87 -0.70 4.65
C ILE A 126 8.66 -0.35 5.54
N HIS A 127 7.58 0.05 4.91
CA HIS A 127 6.34 0.46 5.56
C HIS A 127 5.15 -0.23 4.90
N PRO A 128 4.05 -0.48 5.60
CA PRO A 128 2.93 -1.18 4.99
C PRO A 128 2.10 -0.25 4.09
N CYS A 129 1.64 -0.77 2.96
CA CYS A 129 0.45 -0.28 2.28
C CYS A 129 -0.70 -1.25 2.58
N ILE A 130 -1.72 -0.77 3.27
CA ILE A 130 -2.89 -1.60 3.61
C ILE A 130 -3.99 -1.31 2.60
N ASP A 131 -4.27 -2.28 1.73
CA ASP A 131 -5.47 -2.26 0.90
C ASP A 131 -6.59 -3.05 1.58
N PHE A 132 -7.62 -2.33 2.02
CA PHE A 132 -8.74 -2.94 2.74
C PHE A 132 -9.70 -3.69 1.82
N ALA A 133 -9.77 -3.33 0.54
CA ALA A 133 -10.50 -4.10 -0.45
C ALA A 133 -9.82 -5.44 -0.71
N HIS A 134 -8.51 -5.47 -0.80
CA HIS A 134 -7.72 -6.69 -0.94
C HIS A 134 -7.83 -7.59 0.29
N LEU A 135 -7.77 -7.02 1.50
CA LEU A 135 -7.99 -7.79 2.74
C LEU A 135 -9.36 -8.47 2.73
N HIS A 136 -10.40 -7.71 2.41
CA HIS A 136 -11.76 -8.24 2.34
C HIS A 136 -11.91 -9.31 1.25
N ALA A 137 -11.27 -9.13 0.11
CA ALA A 137 -11.39 -10.03 -1.04
C ALA A 137 -10.84 -11.45 -0.80
N LEU A 138 -9.94 -11.65 0.17
CA LEU A 138 -9.31 -12.96 0.39
C LEU A 138 -10.29 -14.01 0.89
N ASP A 139 -11.18 -13.63 1.80
CA ASP A 139 -12.10 -14.57 2.48
C ASP A 139 -13.44 -13.94 2.90
N GLY A 140 -13.69 -12.68 2.50
CA GLY A 140 -14.87 -11.92 2.91
C GLY A 140 -14.83 -11.45 4.37
N ALA A 141 -13.69 -11.58 5.04
CA ALA A 141 -13.44 -11.01 6.36
C ALA A 141 -13.02 -9.53 6.27
N TYR A 142 -12.65 -8.93 7.41
CA TYR A 142 -12.28 -7.52 7.48
C TYR A 142 -13.39 -6.61 6.94
N ASN A 143 -14.59 -6.78 7.50
CA ASN A 143 -15.78 -6.04 7.06
C ASN A 143 -16.61 -5.44 8.21
N THR A 144 -16.08 -5.50 9.41
CA THR A 144 -16.69 -4.93 10.61
C THR A 144 -15.72 -4.01 11.32
N TYR A 145 -16.25 -3.06 12.08
CA TYR A 145 -15.44 -2.16 12.93
C TYR A 145 -14.37 -2.92 13.73
N LYS A 146 -14.76 -4.03 14.39
CA LYS A 146 -13.84 -4.82 15.22
C LYS A 146 -12.70 -5.43 14.41
N GLU A 147 -12.97 -5.89 13.22
CA GLU A 147 -11.94 -6.48 12.34
C GLU A 147 -11.00 -5.40 11.82
N PHE A 148 -11.50 -4.22 11.45
CA PHE A 148 -10.68 -3.09 11.07
C PHE A 148 -9.84 -2.58 12.25
N ALA A 149 -10.43 -2.46 13.45
CA ALA A 149 -9.71 -2.09 14.67
C ALA A 149 -8.55 -3.06 14.94
N ASN A 150 -8.77 -4.36 14.78
CA ASN A 150 -7.72 -5.36 14.97
C ASN A 150 -6.55 -5.19 13.98
N VAL A 151 -6.78 -4.70 12.76
CA VAL A 151 -5.69 -4.36 11.82
C VAL A 151 -4.83 -3.24 12.40
N PHE A 152 -5.45 -2.14 12.85
CA PHE A 152 -4.71 -1.00 13.40
C PHE A 152 -4.04 -1.32 14.73
N GLU A 153 -4.67 -2.10 15.62
CA GLU A 153 -4.08 -2.61 16.86
C GLU A 153 -2.82 -3.46 16.58
N ASN A 154 -2.89 -4.36 15.59
CA ASN A 154 -1.74 -5.15 15.18
C ASN A 154 -0.61 -4.26 14.62
N MET A 155 -0.95 -3.27 13.80
CA MET A 155 0.06 -2.33 13.27
C MET A 155 0.70 -1.53 14.40
N GLU A 156 -0.08 -0.99 15.32
CA GLU A 156 0.43 -0.21 16.46
C GLU A 156 1.33 -1.06 17.36
N SER A 157 0.89 -2.28 17.70
CA SER A 157 1.63 -3.21 18.54
C SER A 157 2.97 -3.64 17.94
N ARG A 158 3.04 -3.81 16.63
CA ARG A 158 4.21 -4.35 15.92
C ARG A 158 5.14 -3.26 15.40
N LEU A 159 4.60 -2.15 14.92
CA LEU A 159 5.34 -1.09 14.24
C LEU A 159 5.38 0.22 15.02
N GLY A 160 4.61 0.31 16.10
CA GLY A 160 4.51 1.49 16.97
C GLY A 160 3.47 2.52 16.49
N ALA A 161 3.00 3.34 17.42
CA ALA A 161 1.96 4.35 17.18
C ALA A 161 2.34 5.40 16.10
N VAL A 162 3.64 5.62 15.88
CA VAL A 162 4.13 6.54 14.82
C VAL A 162 3.72 6.05 13.43
N GLU A 163 3.61 4.73 13.22
CA GLU A 163 3.17 4.19 11.93
C GLU A 163 1.72 4.54 11.62
N LEU A 164 0.83 4.57 12.62
CA LEU A 164 -0.56 5.00 12.45
C LEU A 164 -0.70 6.48 12.04
N LYS A 165 0.34 7.30 12.27
CA LYS A 165 0.39 8.71 11.83
C LYS A 165 1.00 8.89 10.43
N ASN A 166 1.42 7.79 9.79
CA ASN A 166 2.14 7.83 8.52
C ASN A 166 1.62 6.80 7.52
N LEU A 167 0.35 6.48 7.58
CA LEU A 167 -0.27 5.41 6.80
C LEU A 167 -0.24 5.67 5.29
N HIS A 168 -0.16 4.58 4.53
CA HIS A 168 -0.52 4.50 3.13
C HIS A 168 -1.63 3.44 3.01
N ILE A 169 -2.83 3.89 2.73
CA ILE A 169 -4.03 3.05 2.67
C ILE A 169 -4.62 3.12 1.27
N HIS A 170 -5.06 1.96 0.75
CA HIS A 170 -5.93 1.87 -0.40
C HIS A 170 -7.33 1.41 0.00
N VAL A 171 -8.34 1.98 -0.65
CA VAL A 171 -9.75 1.63 -0.43
C VAL A 171 -10.49 1.66 -1.75
N SER A 172 -11.29 0.63 -2.01
CA SER A 172 -12.27 0.58 -3.10
C SER A 172 -13.39 -0.39 -2.74
N GLY A 173 -14.48 -0.38 -3.46
CA GLY A 173 -15.35 -1.55 -3.52
C GLY A 173 -14.63 -2.69 -4.25
N ILE A 174 -15.04 -3.94 -4.00
CA ILE A 174 -14.36 -5.11 -4.57
C ILE A 174 -15.34 -6.21 -4.98
N GLU A 175 -15.15 -6.79 -6.16
CA GLU A 175 -15.72 -8.08 -6.53
C GLU A 175 -14.67 -9.16 -6.30
N TYR A 176 -15.05 -10.22 -5.61
CA TYR A 176 -14.14 -11.32 -5.26
C TYR A 176 -14.78 -12.70 -5.43
N GLY A 177 -14.03 -13.73 -5.19
CA GLY A 177 -14.47 -15.12 -5.28
C GLY A 177 -13.45 -16.07 -4.65
N PRO A 178 -13.54 -17.39 -4.87
CA PRO A 178 -12.70 -18.39 -4.19
C PRO A 178 -11.19 -18.22 -4.37
N ARG A 179 -10.75 -17.41 -5.32
CA ARG A 179 -9.32 -17.08 -5.55
C ARG A 179 -8.95 -15.67 -5.13
N GLY A 180 -9.84 -14.98 -4.41
CA GLY A 180 -9.70 -13.60 -3.98
C GLY A 180 -10.25 -12.61 -5.01
N GLU A 181 -9.63 -11.46 -5.07
CA GLU A 181 -9.97 -10.31 -5.91
C GLU A 181 -10.18 -10.64 -7.37
N LYS A 182 -11.24 -10.06 -7.97
CA LYS A 182 -11.51 -10.08 -9.40
C LYS A 182 -11.35 -8.70 -10.05
N ARG A 183 -11.99 -7.69 -9.47
CA ARG A 183 -11.92 -6.29 -9.92
C ARG A 183 -12.41 -5.32 -8.85
N HIS A 184 -11.96 -4.10 -8.93
CA HIS A 184 -12.47 -2.99 -8.12
C HIS A 184 -13.89 -2.60 -8.58
N LEU A 185 -14.70 -2.20 -7.61
CA LEU A 185 -16.05 -1.66 -7.78
C LEU A 185 -16.13 -0.28 -7.14
N GLU A 186 -17.21 0.43 -7.45
CA GLU A 186 -17.63 1.57 -6.64
C GLU A 186 -18.00 1.11 -5.23
N LEU A 187 -17.76 1.94 -4.22
CA LEU A 187 -17.99 1.59 -2.82
C LEU A 187 -19.44 1.16 -2.54
N GLU A 188 -20.41 1.87 -3.11
CA GLU A 188 -21.83 1.56 -2.92
C GLU A 188 -22.32 0.34 -3.70
N LYS A 189 -21.49 -0.21 -4.62
CA LYS A 189 -21.79 -1.43 -5.39
C LYS A 189 -21.08 -2.67 -4.82
N SER A 190 -20.40 -2.52 -3.71
CA SER A 190 -19.68 -3.57 -3.00
C SER A 190 -20.28 -3.83 -1.63
N ASP A 191 -19.97 -4.98 -1.09
CA ASP A 191 -20.31 -5.35 0.29
C ASP A 191 -19.25 -4.89 1.31
N LEU A 192 -18.16 -4.25 0.89
CA LEU A 192 -17.17 -3.68 1.82
C LEU A 192 -17.81 -2.57 2.66
N ASN A 193 -17.78 -2.73 3.97
CA ASN A 193 -18.31 -1.76 4.93
C ASN A 193 -17.33 -0.58 5.15
N TYR A 194 -17.21 0.27 4.14
CA TYR A 194 -16.33 1.43 4.21
C TYR A 194 -16.67 2.41 5.35
N ARG A 195 -17.93 2.45 5.83
CA ARG A 195 -18.33 3.33 6.93
C ARG A 195 -17.69 2.93 8.24
N ASP A 196 -17.70 1.63 8.57
CA ASP A 196 -17.00 1.13 9.74
C ASP A 196 -15.49 1.31 9.62
N LEU A 197 -14.93 1.15 8.41
CA LEU A 197 -13.51 1.42 8.15
C LEU A 197 -13.16 2.88 8.44
N VAL A 198 -13.92 3.82 7.88
CA VAL A 198 -13.70 5.26 8.08
C VAL A 198 -13.84 5.64 9.55
N LYS A 199 -14.87 5.08 10.23
CA LYS A 199 -15.04 5.25 11.67
C LYS A 199 -13.84 4.75 12.45
N THR A 200 -13.35 3.56 12.13
CA THR A 200 -12.17 2.98 12.79
C THR A 200 -10.93 3.85 12.58
N MET A 201 -10.68 4.33 11.37
CA MET A 201 -9.56 5.24 11.10
C MET A 201 -9.64 6.52 11.97
N LYS A 202 -10.83 7.05 12.18
CA LYS A 202 -11.03 8.23 13.05
C LYS A 202 -10.77 7.90 14.51
N ASP A 203 -11.35 6.82 15.02
CA ASP A 203 -11.23 6.43 16.44
C ASP A 203 -9.76 6.09 16.82
N PHE A 204 -8.95 5.59 15.87
CA PHE A 204 -7.51 5.36 16.05
C PHE A 204 -6.65 6.61 15.77
N ASP A 205 -7.27 7.76 15.50
CA ASP A 205 -6.57 8.99 15.14
C ASP A 205 -5.52 8.76 14.04
N CYS A 206 -5.92 8.01 13.01
CA CYS A 206 -5.07 7.68 11.87
C CYS A 206 -4.74 8.92 11.06
N ALA A 207 -3.48 9.01 10.59
CA ALA A 207 -3.05 10.06 9.68
C ALA A 207 -2.14 9.49 8.58
N GLY A 208 -2.12 10.17 7.43
CA GLY A 208 -1.36 9.70 6.28
C GLY A 208 -2.08 9.99 4.97
N VAL A 209 -2.11 9.01 4.08
CA VAL A 209 -2.83 9.10 2.82
C VAL A 209 -3.78 7.92 2.67
N VAL A 210 -4.98 8.22 2.19
CA VAL A 210 -5.97 7.22 1.76
C VAL A 210 -6.21 7.42 0.27
N ILE A 211 -5.88 6.42 -0.52
CA ILE A 211 -6.05 6.43 -1.97
C ILE A 211 -7.30 5.64 -2.32
N CYS A 212 -8.23 6.28 -3.03
CA CYS A 212 -9.39 5.61 -3.55
C CYS A 212 -9.06 4.98 -4.91
N GLU A 213 -9.19 3.65 -5.02
CA GLU A 213 -8.92 2.90 -6.25
C GLU A 213 -10.20 2.41 -6.94
N SER A 214 -11.33 3.01 -6.61
CA SER A 214 -12.61 2.67 -7.25
C SER A 214 -12.65 3.16 -8.71
N PRO A 215 -13.51 2.57 -9.55
CA PRO A 215 -13.72 3.08 -10.92
C PRO A 215 -14.24 4.52 -10.99
N SER A 216 -14.91 5.00 -9.93
CA SER A 216 -15.42 6.39 -9.83
C SER A 216 -14.43 7.38 -9.21
N ILE A 217 -13.23 6.94 -8.92
CA ILE A 217 -12.07 7.69 -8.42
C ILE A 217 -12.46 8.84 -7.46
N GLU A 218 -12.75 10.04 -8.00
CA GLU A 218 -13.01 11.26 -7.22
C GLU A 218 -14.33 11.20 -6.46
N ASP A 219 -15.37 10.62 -7.03
CA ASP A 219 -16.71 10.57 -6.40
C ASP A 219 -16.66 9.69 -5.13
N ASP A 220 -16.04 8.53 -5.21
CA ASP A 220 -15.87 7.66 -4.05
C ASP A 220 -14.84 8.21 -3.05
N ALA A 221 -13.82 8.93 -3.50
CA ALA A 221 -12.91 9.63 -2.60
C ALA A 221 -13.63 10.72 -1.81
N LEU A 222 -14.53 11.48 -2.45
CA LEU A 222 -15.40 12.46 -1.78
C LEU A 222 -16.40 11.79 -0.84
N LEU A 223 -16.94 10.63 -1.22
CA LEU A 223 -17.81 9.84 -0.34
C LEU A 223 -17.10 9.45 0.96
N LEU A 224 -15.88 8.90 0.86
CA LEU A 224 -15.05 8.59 2.04
C LEU A 224 -14.74 9.82 2.88
N GLN A 225 -14.38 10.94 2.24
CA GLN A 225 -14.09 12.19 2.93
C GLN A 225 -15.32 12.75 3.66
N ASN A 226 -16.47 12.76 3.01
CA ASN A 226 -17.73 13.23 3.62
C ASN A 226 -18.14 12.34 4.80
N GLU A 227 -17.99 11.02 4.69
CA GLU A 227 -18.23 10.11 5.80
C GLU A 227 -17.32 10.45 6.99
N TYR A 228 -16.00 10.61 6.75
CA TYR A 228 -15.03 10.97 7.79
C TYR A 228 -15.38 12.29 8.48
N MET A 229 -15.75 13.31 7.70
CA MET A 229 -16.11 14.64 8.23
C MET A 229 -17.45 14.66 8.96
N SER A 230 -18.36 13.72 8.68
CA SER A 230 -19.66 13.60 9.33
C SER A 230 -19.58 13.00 10.74
N LEU A 231 -18.52 12.25 11.03
CA LEU A 231 -18.32 11.65 12.34
C LEU A 231 -17.99 12.74 13.36
N SER A 232 -18.71 12.76 14.48
CA SER A 232 -18.44 13.67 15.60
C SER A 232 -17.11 13.31 16.26
N ASP A 233 -16.43 14.33 16.81
CA ASP A 233 -15.25 14.12 17.64
C ASP A 233 -15.61 13.52 19.01
#